data_208d3b40aa2af24d0cf2e5971c7d5dfa
#
_entry.id   208d3b40aa2af24d0cf2e5971c7d5dfa
#
_cell.length_a   1.000
_cell.length_b   1.000
_cell.length_c   1.000
_cell.angle_alpha   90.00
_cell.angle_beta   90.00
_cell.angle_gamma   90.00
#
_symmetry.space_group_name_H-M   'P 1'
#
loop_
_entity.id
_entity.type
_entity.pdbx_description
1 polymer ?
#
loop_
_entity_poly.entity_id
_entity_poly.type
_entity_poly.pdbx_seq_one_letter_code
_entity_poly.pdbx_strand_id
1 'polypeptide(L)'
;GIVAIATVIIAFFNLLTDMGVSPAIIQHKSLTKDDLSDIFSFTIWTGIGISILFFASSWIIADYYQSDTLRILCQLLSVNLFFASATIVPGAMFYRNKEFKFIAIRSFVIQISAGAAAVTAALCGAGLYALIINPIVSSVLIFVISFQRYPQRLRFTLGLRVLRKIFSYSAYQFLFNVINYFSRNLDKLLIGKYMSMSDLGYYEKSYRLMMLPLQNITQVITPVMHPIFSDFQNDKGKLLSSYERIVRFLAFIGLPLSVLLFFTAEEVTLIIFGDQWMPSVPVFRILSLSVGIQIILSSSGSIFQAAGDTRSLFVCGVFSSAFNVAGILLGIFHFGTLTAVASCIVVTFTINFIQCYWQMYRVTFRQSAWPFIRQLISPLVISILIALALIPMQYALEGMNIFVTIIAKGIVSFIIFGIYIQMTHEYDMIGKVRSLRKKSL
;
A
#
# COMPACT_ATOMS: atom_id res chain seq x y z
N GLY A 1 -12.87 -8.35 -10.86
CA GLY A 1 -13.81 -7.72 -9.92
C GLY A 1 -14.15 -8.63 -8.73
N ILE A 2 -14.76 -9.82 -8.95
CA ILE A 2 -15.26 -10.72 -7.89
C ILE A 2 -14.18 -11.03 -6.84
N VAL A 3 -12.98 -11.40 -7.28
CA VAL A 3 -11.87 -11.70 -6.34
C VAL A 3 -11.42 -10.45 -5.58
N ALA A 4 -11.47 -9.27 -6.18
CA ALA A 4 -11.14 -8.03 -5.49
C ALA A 4 -12.10 -7.75 -4.32
N ILE A 5 -13.41 -7.93 -4.52
CA ILE A 5 -14.41 -7.82 -3.44
C ILE A 5 -14.14 -8.84 -2.34
N ALA A 6 -13.94 -10.12 -2.69
CA ALA A 6 -13.64 -11.15 -1.71
C ALA A 6 -12.39 -10.82 -0.90
N THR A 7 -11.33 -10.30 -1.56
CA THR A 7 -10.08 -9.88 -0.89
C THR A 7 -10.29 -8.69 0.05
N VAL A 8 -11.11 -7.72 -0.33
CA VAL A 8 -11.44 -6.58 0.54
C VAL A 8 -12.21 -7.06 1.76
N ILE A 9 -13.23 -7.88 1.57
CA ILE A 9 -14.05 -8.32 2.69
C ILE A 9 -13.26 -9.21 3.65
N ILE A 10 -12.46 -10.17 3.14
CA ILE A 10 -11.63 -11.00 4.03
C ILE A 10 -10.58 -10.20 4.78
N ALA A 11 -10.00 -9.17 4.17
CA ALA A 11 -9.03 -8.32 4.86
C ALA A 11 -9.67 -7.52 6.00
N PHE A 12 -10.94 -7.13 5.87
CA PHE A 12 -11.70 -6.57 6.99
C PHE A 12 -11.89 -7.58 8.12
N PHE A 13 -12.28 -8.81 7.81
CA PHE A 13 -12.43 -9.86 8.82
C PHE A 13 -11.08 -10.24 9.46
N ASN A 14 -9.97 -10.22 8.71
CA ASN A 14 -8.63 -10.39 9.28
C ASN A 14 -8.28 -9.29 10.30
N LEU A 15 -8.74 -8.07 10.08
CA LEU A 15 -8.61 -6.97 11.05
C LEU A 15 -9.36 -7.26 12.36
N LEU A 16 -10.55 -7.88 12.24
CA LEU A 16 -11.33 -8.33 13.40
C LEU A 16 -10.65 -9.48 14.15
N THR A 17 -9.91 -10.36 13.47
CA THR A 17 -9.20 -11.47 14.14
C THR A 17 -7.99 -11.00 14.93
N ASP A 18 -7.19 -10.08 14.39
CA ASP A 18 -5.94 -9.64 15.06
C ASP A 18 -6.21 -8.76 16.28
N MET A 19 -7.25 -7.89 16.24
CA MET A 19 -7.63 -6.97 17.34
C MET A 19 -6.44 -6.31 18.08
N GLY A 20 -5.25 -6.21 17.45
CA GLY A 20 -4.05 -5.66 18.05
C GLY A 20 -3.33 -6.61 19.05
N VAL A 21 -3.67 -7.89 19.05
CA VAL A 21 -3.07 -8.91 19.92
C VAL A 21 -1.60 -9.14 19.58
N SER A 22 -1.26 -9.20 18.29
CA SER A 22 0.11 -9.44 17.84
C SER A 22 1.09 -8.36 18.30
N PRO A 23 0.85 -7.06 18.11
CA PRO A 23 1.69 -5.99 18.67
C PRO A 23 1.79 -6.03 20.20
N ALA A 24 0.70 -6.37 20.89
CA ALA A 24 0.68 -6.44 22.34
C ALA A 24 1.60 -7.54 22.87
N ILE A 25 1.65 -8.71 22.25
CA ILE A 25 2.57 -9.82 22.61
C ILE A 25 4.02 -9.40 22.41
N ILE A 26 4.32 -8.66 21.33
CA ILE A 26 5.68 -8.19 21.03
C ILE A 26 6.14 -7.18 22.07
N GLN A 27 5.26 -6.27 22.48
CA GLN A 27 5.58 -5.17 23.39
C GLN A 27 5.68 -5.64 24.85
N HIS A 28 4.79 -6.54 25.30
CA HIS A 28 4.77 -7.02 26.69
C HIS A 28 5.68 -8.22 26.91
N LYS A 29 6.97 -7.95 27.16
CA LYS A 29 7.97 -8.99 27.43
C LYS A 29 7.73 -9.78 28.74
N SER A 30 6.89 -9.29 29.63
CA SER A 30 6.54 -9.91 30.92
C SER A 30 5.51 -11.05 30.82
N LEU A 31 4.95 -11.31 29.62
CA LEU A 31 3.99 -12.39 29.40
C LEU A 31 4.66 -13.77 29.60
N THR A 32 4.06 -14.58 30.48
CA THR A 32 4.49 -15.94 30.76
C THR A 32 4.03 -16.92 29.66
N LYS A 33 4.53 -18.15 29.68
CA LYS A 33 4.07 -19.22 28.76
C LYS A 33 2.57 -19.53 28.95
N ASP A 34 2.10 -19.43 30.18
CA ASP A 34 0.69 -19.62 30.51
C ASP A 34 -0.20 -18.51 29.97
N ASP A 35 0.25 -17.24 30.10
CA ASP A 35 -0.42 -16.09 29.50
C ASP A 35 -0.52 -16.21 27.97
N LEU A 36 0.56 -16.67 27.32
CA LEU A 36 0.56 -16.89 25.87
C LEU A 36 -0.39 -18.02 25.44
N SER A 37 -0.51 -19.10 26.24
CA SER A 37 -1.46 -20.18 25.99
C SER A 37 -2.91 -19.73 26.17
N ASP A 38 -3.17 -18.84 27.13
CA ASP A 38 -4.52 -18.26 27.33
C ASP A 38 -4.88 -17.32 26.17
N ILE A 39 -3.94 -16.47 25.71
CA ILE A 39 -4.13 -15.63 24.53
C ILE A 39 -4.32 -16.48 23.27
N PHE A 40 -3.55 -17.54 23.10
CA PHE A 40 -3.71 -18.46 21.98
C PHE A 40 -5.10 -19.10 21.96
N SER A 41 -5.56 -19.58 23.11
CA SER A 41 -6.90 -20.16 23.23
C SER A 41 -7.99 -19.15 22.87
N PHE A 42 -7.85 -17.90 23.32
CA PHE A 42 -8.74 -16.81 22.92
C PHE A 42 -8.71 -16.58 21.40
N THR A 43 -7.52 -16.49 20.78
CA THR A 43 -7.41 -16.29 19.31
C THR A 43 -7.99 -17.46 18.51
N ILE A 44 -7.89 -18.69 19.01
CA ILE A 44 -8.53 -19.86 18.39
C ILE A 44 -10.05 -19.75 18.46
N TRP A 45 -10.63 -19.49 19.66
CA TRP A 45 -12.08 -19.42 19.82
C TRP A 45 -12.70 -18.23 19.07
N THR A 46 -12.07 -17.07 19.13
CA THR A 46 -12.52 -15.91 18.35
C THR A 46 -12.34 -16.15 16.85
N GLY A 47 -11.25 -16.82 16.44
CA GLY A 47 -11.00 -17.20 15.05
C GLY A 47 -12.08 -18.15 14.51
N ILE A 48 -12.49 -19.16 15.27
CA ILE A 48 -13.63 -20.02 14.91
C ILE A 48 -14.90 -19.20 14.77
N GLY A 49 -15.21 -18.38 15.76
CA GLY A 49 -16.44 -17.55 15.75
C GLY A 49 -16.50 -16.59 14.56
N ILE A 50 -15.38 -15.87 14.27
CA ILE A 50 -15.29 -14.94 13.16
C ILE A 50 -15.32 -15.69 11.81
N SER A 51 -14.68 -16.87 11.71
CA SER A 51 -14.74 -17.69 10.49
C SER A 51 -16.15 -18.20 10.20
N ILE A 52 -16.88 -18.64 11.21
CA ILE A 52 -18.30 -19.04 11.09
C ILE A 52 -19.15 -17.83 10.71
N LEU A 53 -18.92 -16.66 11.33
CA LEU A 53 -19.63 -15.43 11.00
C LEU A 53 -19.36 -15.01 9.53
N PHE A 54 -18.12 -15.10 9.09
CA PHE A 54 -17.75 -14.80 7.70
C PHE A 54 -18.36 -15.80 6.73
N PHE A 55 -18.31 -17.09 7.04
CA PHE A 55 -18.98 -18.13 6.27
C PHE A 55 -20.49 -17.84 6.16
N ALA A 56 -21.16 -17.55 7.26
CA ALA A 56 -22.59 -17.20 7.28
C ALA A 56 -22.88 -15.89 6.53
N SER A 57 -22.02 -14.87 6.64
CA SER A 57 -22.21 -13.61 5.91
C SER A 57 -22.05 -13.76 4.40
N SER A 58 -21.46 -14.85 3.90
CA SER A 58 -21.25 -15.09 2.48
C SER A 58 -22.54 -15.06 1.65
N TRP A 59 -23.68 -15.48 2.23
CA TRP A 59 -24.99 -15.41 1.57
C TRP A 59 -25.45 -13.96 1.41
N ILE A 60 -25.33 -13.15 2.46
CA ILE A 60 -25.67 -11.72 2.44
C ILE A 60 -24.77 -10.96 1.44
N ILE A 61 -23.47 -11.27 1.43
CA ILE A 61 -22.50 -10.68 0.51
C ILE A 61 -22.83 -11.05 -0.94
N ALA A 62 -23.15 -12.31 -1.20
CA ALA A 62 -23.50 -12.81 -2.54
C ALA A 62 -24.78 -12.16 -3.06
N ASP A 63 -25.80 -12.06 -2.21
CA ASP A 63 -27.06 -11.40 -2.57
C ASP A 63 -26.85 -9.90 -2.83
N TYR A 64 -26.07 -9.22 -1.97
CA TYR A 64 -25.76 -7.80 -2.15
C TYR A 64 -25.04 -7.49 -3.48
N TYR A 65 -24.10 -8.35 -3.89
CA TYR A 65 -23.35 -8.19 -5.16
C TYR A 65 -23.92 -8.99 -6.32
N GLN A 66 -25.03 -9.71 -6.15
CA GLN A 66 -25.69 -10.55 -7.17
C GLN A 66 -24.72 -11.53 -7.83
N SER A 67 -23.93 -12.27 -7.03
CA SER A 67 -22.88 -13.17 -7.51
C SER A 67 -22.73 -14.42 -6.65
N ASP A 68 -23.23 -15.56 -7.15
CA ASP A 68 -23.06 -16.87 -6.51
C ASP A 68 -21.61 -17.31 -6.40
N THR A 69 -20.78 -16.95 -7.36
CA THR A 69 -19.34 -17.22 -7.32
C THR A 69 -18.69 -16.56 -6.10
N LEU A 70 -19.12 -15.35 -5.74
CA LEU A 70 -18.61 -14.63 -4.56
C LEU A 70 -18.95 -15.36 -3.26
N ARG A 71 -20.13 -16.02 -3.18
CA ARG A 71 -20.51 -16.85 -2.04
C ARG A 71 -19.50 -17.95 -1.80
N ILE A 72 -19.21 -18.74 -2.83
CA ILE A 72 -18.28 -19.88 -2.74
C ILE A 72 -16.86 -19.39 -2.38
N LEU A 73 -16.41 -18.29 -2.99
CA LEU A 73 -15.11 -17.70 -2.68
C LEU A 73 -14.99 -17.28 -1.21
N CYS A 74 -16.01 -16.61 -0.68
CA CYS A 74 -16.03 -16.20 0.74
C CYS A 74 -16.07 -17.42 1.69
N GLN A 75 -16.84 -18.44 1.35
CA GLN A 75 -16.91 -19.68 2.14
C GLN A 75 -15.56 -20.39 2.19
N LEU A 76 -14.85 -20.51 1.07
CA LEU A 76 -13.52 -21.09 1.03
C LEU A 76 -12.47 -20.23 1.77
N LEU A 77 -12.58 -18.92 1.67
CA LEU A 77 -11.69 -17.99 2.36
C LEU A 77 -11.92 -17.95 3.89
N SER A 78 -13.04 -18.47 4.42
CA SER A 78 -13.23 -18.61 5.86
C SER A 78 -12.18 -19.52 6.51
N VAL A 79 -11.65 -20.50 5.76
CA VAL A 79 -10.54 -21.37 6.18
C VAL A 79 -9.24 -20.55 6.37
N ASN A 80 -8.96 -19.63 5.44
CA ASN A 80 -7.81 -18.72 5.58
C ASN A 80 -7.91 -17.88 6.86
N LEU A 81 -9.11 -17.40 7.18
CA LEU A 81 -9.38 -16.56 8.34
C LEU A 81 -9.10 -17.30 9.65
N PHE A 82 -9.51 -18.55 9.74
CA PHE A 82 -9.22 -19.41 10.90
C PHE A 82 -7.71 -19.60 11.11
N PHE A 83 -6.97 -19.99 10.06
CA PHE A 83 -5.54 -20.20 10.18
C PHE A 83 -4.76 -18.90 10.41
N ALA A 84 -5.21 -17.78 9.89
CA ALA A 84 -4.66 -16.47 10.19
C ALA A 84 -4.78 -16.15 11.68
N SER A 85 -5.96 -16.37 12.27
CA SER A 85 -6.21 -16.19 13.69
C SER A 85 -5.35 -17.13 14.56
N ALA A 86 -5.26 -18.41 14.20
CA ALA A 86 -4.45 -19.39 14.90
C ALA A 86 -2.94 -19.05 14.85
N THR A 87 -2.50 -18.31 13.84
CA THR A 87 -1.10 -17.92 13.67
C THR A 87 -0.70 -16.72 14.54
N ILE A 88 -1.63 -15.94 15.10
CA ILE A 88 -1.35 -14.68 15.81
C ILE A 88 -0.29 -14.86 16.89
N VAL A 89 -0.51 -15.79 17.81
CA VAL A 89 0.41 -16.01 18.94
C VAL A 89 1.73 -16.63 18.50
N PRO A 90 1.76 -17.80 17.82
CA PRO A 90 3.04 -18.39 17.39
C PRO A 90 3.79 -17.49 16.39
N GLY A 91 3.06 -16.71 15.56
CA GLY A 91 3.65 -15.73 14.64
C GLY A 91 4.30 -14.56 15.37
N ALA A 92 3.66 -13.99 16.39
CA ALA A 92 4.20 -12.88 17.19
C ALA A 92 5.49 -13.28 17.93
N MET A 93 5.65 -14.56 18.29
CA MET A 93 6.84 -15.04 18.97
C MET A 93 8.11 -14.93 18.15
N PHE A 94 8.04 -15.04 16.83
CA PHE A 94 9.21 -14.81 15.96
C PHE A 94 9.68 -13.37 16.02
N TYR A 95 8.75 -12.40 16.01
CA TYR A 95 9.08 -10.97 16.14
C TYR A 95 9.61 -10.64 17.54
N ARG A 96 8.99 -11.20 18.58
CA ARG A 96 9.42 -11.04 19.98
C ARG A 96 10.86 -11.55 20.19
N ASN A 97 11.20 -12.67 19.54
CA ASN A 97 12.53 -13.30 19.64
C ASN A 97 13.50 -12.80 18.56
N LYS A 98 13.09 -11.81 17.71
CA LYS A 98 13.91 -11.21 16.65
C LYS A 98 14.43 -12.21 15.61
N GLU A 99 13.69 -13.26 15.33
CA GLU A 99 14.04 -14.30 14.32
C GLU A 99 13.72 -13.84 12.88
N PHE A 100 14.13 -12.63 12.51
CA PHE A 100 13.80 -12.01 11.21
C PHE A 100 14.30 -12.80 10.01
N LYS A 101 15.49 -13.41 10.11
CA LYS A 101 16.04 -14.26 9.04
C LYS A 101 15.14 -15.46 8.77
N PHE A 102 14.65 -16.12 9.83
CA PHE A 102 13.74 -17.26 9.69
C PHE A 102 12.40 -16.83 9.07
N ILE A 103 11.83 -15.69 9.51
CA ILE A 103 10.61 -15.12 8.95
C ILE A 103 10.76 -14.90 7.44
N ALA A 104 11.89 -14.30 7.01
CA ALA A 104 12.14 -14.01 5.60
C ALA A 104 12.23 -15.30 4.75
N ILE A 105 13.02 -16.28 5.19
CA ILE A 105 13.18 -17.56 4.49
C ILE A 105 11.86 -18.32 4.45
N ARG A 106 11.16 -18.44 5.59
CA ARG A 106 9.85 -19.07 5.68
C ARG A 106 8.85 -18.44 4.70
N SER A 107 8.74 -17.12 4.72
CA SER A 107 7.79 -16.40 3.87
C SER A 107 8.12 -16.59 2.39
N PHE A 108 9.40 -16.57 2.02
CA PHE A 108 9.85 -16.80 0.65
C PHE A 108 9.49 -18.22 0.16
N VAL A 109 9.82 -19.23 0.96
CA VAL A 109 9.52 -20.64 0.61
C VAL A 109 8.02 -20.87 0.50
N ILE A 110 7.24 -20.35 1.46
CA ILE A 110 5.77 -20.49 1.45
C ILE A 110 5.18 -19.80 0.22
N GLN A 111 5.64 -18.58 -0.09
CA GLN A 111 5.10 -17.81 -1.24
C GLN A 111 5.36 -18.53 -2.57
N ILE A 112 6.54 -19.16 -2.74
CA ILE A 112 6.85 -19.95 -3.93
C ILE A 112 5.96 -21.20 -3.96
N SER A 113 5.85 -21.95 -2.85
CA SER A 113 5.07 -23.17 -2.78
C SER A 113 3.58 -22.93 -3.01
N ALA A 114 3.01 -21.90 -2.37
CA ALA A 114 1.61 -21.53 -2.53
C ALA A 114 1.32 -20.95 -3.92
N GLY A 115 2.27 -20.18 -4.48
CA GLY A 115 2.19 -19.69 -5.85
C GLY A 115 2.21 -20.84 -6.88
N ALA A 116 3.11 -21.81 -6.72
CA ALA A 116 3.17 -23.00 -7.55
C ALA A 116 1.87 -23.80 -7.47
N ALA A 117 1.31 -23.99 -6.27
CA ALA A 117 0.02 -24.68 -6.09
C ALA A 117 -1.13 -23.94 -6.82
N ALA A 118 -1.16 -22.61 -6.72
CA ALA A 118 -2.17 -21.79 -7.41
C ALA A 118 -2.05 -21.89 -8.95
N VAL A 119 -0.82 -21.85 -9.48
CA VAL A 119 -0.56 -22.00 -10.93
C VAL A 119 -0.94 -23.40 -11.40
N THR A 120 -0.56 -24.45 -10.66
CA THR A 120 -0.95 -25.84 -10.99
C THR A 120 -2.47 -25.98 -11.03
N ALA A 121 -3.17 -25.45 -10.03
CA ALA A 121 -4.63 -25.48 -10.01
C ALA A 121 -5.26 -24.72 -11.20
N ALA A 122 -4.68 -23.58 -11.59
CA ALA A 122 -5.14 -22.83 -12.76
C ALA A 122 -4.97 -23.65 -14.05
N LEU A 123 -3.83 -24.33 -14.21
CA LEU A 123 -3.56 -25.22 -15.35
C LEU A 123 -4.48 -26.45 -15.36
N CYS A 124 -4.91 -26.92 -14.19
CA CYS A 124 -5.91 -28.01 -14.05
C CYS A 124 -7.35 -27.54 -14.24
N GLY A 125 -7.60 -26.28 -14.62
CA GLY A 125 -8.94 -25.77 -14.93
C GLY A 125 -9.73 -25.22 -13.74
N ALA A 126 -9.08 -24.93 -12.60
CA ALA A 126 -9.76 -24.37 -11.42
C ALA A 126 -10.31 -22.94 -11.61
N GLY A 127 -10.01 -22.27 -12.73
CA GLY A 127 -10.55 -20.94 -13.08
C GLY A 127 -10.28 -19.90 -11.97
N LEU A 128 -11.32 -19.18 -11.57
CA LEU A 128 -11.23 -18.14 -10.52
C LEU A 128 -10.80 -18.69 -9.15
N TYR A 129 -11.08 -19.96 -8.87
CA TYR A 129 -10.73 -20.59 -7.59
C TYR A 129 -9.23 -20.74 -7.41
N ALA A 130 -8.44 -20.82 -8.47
CA ALA A 130 -6.98 -20.84 -8.40
C ALA A 130 -6.41 -19.62 -7.64
N LEU A 131 -7.06 -18.46 -7.73
CA LEU A 131 -6.60 -17.23 -7.09
C LEU A 131 -6.70 -17.24 -5.57
N ILE A 132 -7.60 -18.06 -5.01
CA ILE A 132 -7.76 -18.19 -3.55
C ILE A 132 -6.92 -19.32 -2.95
N ILE A 133 -6.37 -20.21 -3.77
CA ILE A 133 -5.50 -21.29 -3.30
C ILE A 133 -4.24 -20.72 -2.64
N ASN A 134 -3.64 -19.70 -3.23
CA ASN A 134 -2.44 -19.07 -2.65
C ASN A 134 -2.68 -18.56 -1.21
N PRO A 135 -3.66 -17.72 -0.90
CA PRO A 135 -3.89 -17.26 0.47
C PRO A 135 -4.24 -18.40 1.44
N ILE A 136 -5.00 -19.42 1.00
CA ILE A 136 -5.36 -20.56 1.86
C ILE A 136 -4.13 -21.40 2.17
N VAL A 137 -3.39 -21.84 1.15
CA VAL A 137 -2.17 -22.65 1.34
C VAL A 137 -1.13 -21.90 2.15
N SER A 138 -0.95 -20.61 1.88
CA SER A 138 -0.03 -19.78 2.65
C SER A 138 -0.40 -19.72 4.13
N SER A 139 -1.67 -19.46 4.47
CA SER A 139 -2.09 -19.37 5.87
C SER A 139 -1.94 -20.69 6.62
N VAL A 140 -2.28 -21.81 5.97
CA VAL A 140 -2.09 -23.16 6.55
C VAL A 140 -0.61 -23.44 6.81
N LEU A 141 0.26 -23.22 5.82
CA LEU A 141 1.70 -23.47 5.95
C LEU A 141 2.34 -22.53 6.99
N ILE A 142 1.95 -21.26 7.02
CA ILE A 142 2.43 -20.29 8.03
C ILE A 142 2.04 -20.79 9.43
N PHE A 143 0.81 -21.21 9.62
CA PHE A 143 0.35 -21.75 10.90
C PHE A 143 1.14 -22.99 11.30
N VAL A 144 1.21 -24.00 10.45
CA VAL A 144 1.88 -25.29 10.74
C VAL A 144 3.35 -25.06 11.14
N ILE A 145 4.10 -24.31 10.33
CA ILE A 145 5.52 -24.03 10.62
C ILE A 145 5.68 -23.18 11.89
N SER A 146 4.79 -22.20 12.10
CA SER A 146 4.86 -21.34 13.29
C SER A 146 4.52 -22.11 14.56
N PHE A 147 3.51 -22.97 14.50
CA PHE A 147 3.08 -23.80 15.62
C PHE A 147 4.10 -24.88 15.98
N GLN A 148 4.75 -25.50 14.99
CA GLN A 148 5.84 -26.45 15.25
C GLN A 148 7.02 -25.81 15.99
N ARG A 149 7.34 -24.53 15.67
CA ARG A 149 8.46 -23.81 16.31
C ARG A 149 8.09 -23.24 17.69
N TYR A 150 6.84 -22.76 17.82
CA TYR A 150 6.31 -22.18 19.06
C TYR A 150 4.97 -22.83 19.42
N PRO A 151 4.99 -24.12 19.88
CA PRO A 151 3.76 -24.81 20.25
C PRO A 151 3.09 -24.14 21.44
N GLN A 152 1.78 -23.99 21.39
CA GLN A 152 0.93 -23.41 22.43
C GLN A 152 -0.05 -24.47 22.93
N ARG A 153 -0.45 -24.37 24.19
CA ARG A 153 -1.47 -25.26 24.75
C ARG A 153 -2.85 -24.64 24.57
N LEU A 154 -3.79 -25.43 24.05
CA LEU A 154 -5.17 -25.03 24.00
C LEU A 154 -5.81 -25.20 25.37
N ARG A 155 -6.42 -24.15 25.90
CA ARG A 155 -7.16 -24.12 27.15
C ARG A 155 -8.62 -23.76 26.89
N PHE A 156 -9.53 -24.37 27.61
CA PHE A 156 -10.96 -24.04 27.48
C PHE A 156 -11.37 -22.80 28.30
N THR A 157 -10.48 -22.29 29.14
CA THR A 157 -10.69 -21.07 29.92
C THR A 157 -10.30 -19.84 29.10
N LEU A 158 -11.23 -18.93 28.91
CA LEU A 158 -10.95 -17.60 28.36
C LEU A 158 -10.21 -16.80 29.43
N GLY A 159 -8.88 -16.66 29.31
CA GLY A 159 -8.03 -15.91 30.24
C GLY A 159 -8.31 -14.39 30.26
N LEU A 160 -9.53 -14.00 30.64
CA LEU A 160 -10.03 -12.62 30.60
C LEU A 160 -9.15 -11.64 31.38
N ARG A 161 -8.41 -12.11 32.39
CA ARG A 161 -7.48 -11.28 33.18
C ARG A 161 -6.31 -10.77 32.34
N VAL A 162 -5.74 -11.62 31.49
CA VAL A 162 -4.60 -11.27 30.61
C VAL A 162 -5.11 -10.39 29.46
N LEU A 163 -6.26 -10.74 28.91
CA LEU A 163 -6.92 -9.96 27.86
C LEU A 163 -7.22 -8.53 28.30
N ARG A 164 -7.68 -8.33 29.52
CA ARG A 164 -7.97 -6.98 30.06
C ARG A 164 -6.74 -6.08 30.13
N LYS A 165 -5.54 -6.64 30.35
CA LYS A 165 -4.28 -5.88 30.28
C LYS A 165 -3.92 -5.45 28.88
N ILE A 166 -4.26 -6.28 27.87
CA ILE A 166 -3.96 -6.06 26.46
C ILE A 166 -5.01 -5.19 25.80
N PHE A 167 -6.28 -5.34 26.20
CA PHE A 167 -7.47 -4.77 25.54
C PHE A 167 -7.55 -3.25 25.61
N SER A 168 -7.08 -2.62 26.71
CA SER A 168 -7.17 -1.16 26.85
C SER A 168 -6.34 -0.39 25.82
N TYR A 169 -5.21 -0.95 25.38
CA TYR A 169 -4.37 -0.38 24.32
C TYR A 169 -4.92 -0.71 22.91
N SER A 170 -5.52 -1.88 22.76
CA SER A 170 -5.92 -2.42 21.46
C SER A 170 -7.22 -1.83 20.90
N ALA A 171 -8.15 -1.38 21.74
CA ALA A 171 -9.46 -0.92 21.29
C ALA A 171 -9.38 0.36 20.42
N TYR A 172 -8.60 1.35 20.84
CA TYR A 172 -8.38 2.58 20.05
C TYR A 172 -7.64 2.30 18.76
N GLN A 173 -6.63 1.45 18.80
CA GLN A 173 -5.88 1.03 17.62
C GLN A 173 -6.77 0.26 16.65
N PHE A 174 -7.62 -0.61 17.16
CA PHE A 174 -8.59 -1.36 16.37
C PHE A 174 -9.57 -0.43 15.65
N LEU A 175 -10.22 0.50 16.37
CA LEU A 175 -11.14 1.47 15.78
C LEU A 175 -10.46 2.33 14.71
N PHE A 176 -9.25 2.80 14.98
CA PHE A 176 -8.46 3.53 13.99
C PHE A 176 -8.19 2.69 12.74
N ASN A 177 -7.80 1.44 12.92
CA ASN A 177 -7.54 0.52 11.81
C ASN A 177 -8.80 0.24 11.00
N VAL A 178 -9.96 0.07 11.64
CA VAL A 178 -11.26 -0.14 10.96
C VAL A 178 -11.63 1.09 10.11
N ILE A 179 -11.59 2.28 10.70
CA ILE A 179 -11.91 3.52 9.98
C ILE A 179 -10.96 3.70 8.78
N ASN A 180 -9.67 3.52 9.00
CA ASN A 180 -8.66 3.63 7.95
C ASN A 180 -8.84 2.57 6.85
N TYR A 181 -9.23 1.35 7.24
CA TYR A 181 -9.50 0.28 6.30
C TYR A 181 -10.67 0.62 5.36
N PHE A 182 -11.81 1.04 5.92
CA PHE A 182 -12.95 1.43 5.09
C PHE A 182 -12.64 2.64 4.22
N SER A 183 -11.96 3.66 4.75
CA SER A 183 -11.56 4.85 3.97
C SER A 183 -10.69 4.50 2.76
N ARG A 184 -9.86 3.45 2.86
CA ARG A 184 -8.95 3.02 1.78
C ARG A 184 -9.54 2.03 0.80
N ASN A 185 -10.67 1.39 1.13
CA ASN A 185 -11.26 0.36 0.28
C ASN A 185 -12.70 0.70 -0.14
N LEU A 186 -13.21 1.85 0.26
CA LEU A 186 -14.56 2.29 -0.05
C LEU A 186 -14.78 2.41 -1.56
N ASP A 187 -13.78 2.88 -2.29
CA ASP A 187 -13.76 2.94 -3.75
C ASP A 187 -14.08 1.58 -4.39
N LYS A 188 -13.37 0.53 -3.99
CA LYS A 188 -13.54 -0.83 -4.51
C LYS A 188 -14.93 -1.39 -4.18
N LEU A 189 -15.38 -1.19 -2.95
CA LEU A 189 -16.70 -1.66 -2.52
C LEU A 189 -17.83 -0.99 -3.29
N LEU A 190 -17.75 0.32 -3.48
CA LEU A 190 -18.78 1.09 -4.18
C LEU A 190 -18.73 0.89 -5.70
N ILE A 191 -17.55 0.85 -6.32
CA ILE A 191 -17.40 0.53 -7.74
C ILE A 191 -18.01 -0.85 -8.03
N GLY A 192 -17.68 -1.87 -7.22
CA GLY A 192 -18.21 -3.22 -7.41
C GLY A 192 -19.71 -3.32 -7.22
N LYS A 193 -20.34 -2.44 -6.44
CA LYS A 193 -21.79 -2.43 -6.23
C LYS A 193 -22.55 -1.58 -7.25
N TYR A 194 -22.08 -0.36 -7.51
CA TYR A 194 -22.85 0.64 -8.25
C TYR A 194 -22.42 0.82 -9.72
N MET A 195 -21.27 0.26 -10.10
CA MET A 195 -20.85 0.22 -11.50
C MET A 195 -20.93 -1.22 -12.00
N SER A 196 -19.79 -1.90 -12.19
CA SER A 196 -19.78 -3.32 -12.56
C SER A 196 -18.57 -4.05 -11.96
N MET A 197 -18.65 -5.40 -11.92
CA MET A 197 -17.50 -6.22 -11.50
C MET A 197 -16.34 -6.15 -12.51
N SER A 198 -16.63 -5.89 -13.78
CA SER A 198 -15.61 -5.64 -14.80
C SER A 198 -14.91 -4.32 -14.55
N ASP A 199 -15.68 -3.26 -14.29
CA ASP A 199 -15.14 -1.93 -13.94
C ASP A 199 -14.27 -1.98 -12.71
N LEU A 200 -14.70 -2.70 -11.66
CA LEU A 200 -13.86 -2.92 -10.48
C LEU A 200 -12.57 -3.65 -10.84
N GLY A 201 -12.63 -4.62 -11.75
CA GLY A 201 -11.44 -5.32 -12.25
C GLY A 201 -10.45 -4.37 -12.92
N TYR A 202 -10.92 -3.51 -13.81
CA TYR A 202 -10.11 -2.52 -14.52
C TYR A 202 -9.52 -1.48 -13.56
N TYR A 203 -10.34 -1.00 -12.63
CA TYR A 203 -9.90 -0.07 -11.59
C TYR A 203 -8.81 -0.67 -10.69
N GLU A 204 -9.01 -1.90 -10.19
CA GLU A 204 -8.06 -2.57 -9.28
C GLU A 204 -6.70 -2.80 -9.96
N LYS A 205 -6.68 -3.16 -11.24
CA LYS A 205 -5.43 -3.30 -12.00
C LYS A 205 -4.71 -1.97 -12.19
N SER A 206 -5.45 -0.92 -12.53
CA SER A 206 -4.93 0.45 -12.66
C SER A 206 -4.36 0.95 -11.33
N TYR A 207 -5.10 0.77 -10.24
CA TYR A 207 -4.68 1.16 -8.91
C TYR A 207 -3.43 0.40 -8.45
N ARG A 208 -3.35 -0.89 -8.76
CA ARG A 208 -2.18 -1.73 -8.46
C ARG A 208 -0.93 -1.25 -9.19
N LEU A 209 -1.04 -0.90 -10.48
CA LEU A 209 0.09 -0.34 -11.24
C LEU A 209 0.57 0.99 -10.66
N MET A 210 -0.36 1.87 -10.28
CA MET A 210 -0.05 3.13 -9.61
C MET A 210 0.70 2.90 -8.28
N MET A 211 0.30 1.90 -7.50
CA MET A 211 0.88 1.62 -6.18
C MET A 211 2.26 0.97 -6.23
N LEU A 212 2.62 0.25 -7.30
CA LEU A 212 3.90 -0.45 -7.41
C LEU A 212 5.12 0.46 -7.21
N PRO A 213 5.29 1.56 -7.95
CA PRO A 213 6.44 2.44 -7.74
C PRO A 213 6.39 3.15 -6.39
N LEU A 214 5.21 3.54 -5.92
CA LEU A 214 5.02 4.17 -4.63
C LEU A 214 5.52 3.28 -3.48
N GLN A 215 5.08 2.02 -3.44
CA GLN A 215 5.47 1.08 -2.39
C GLN A 215 6.97 0.81 -2.39
N ASN A 216 7.57 0.56 -3.57
CA ASN A 216 9.00 0.27 -3.67
C ASN A 216 9.87 1.45 -3.22
N ILE A 217 9.52 2.68 -3.60
CA ILE A 217 10.27 3.87 -3.20
C ILE A 217 10.10 4.14 -1.70
N THR A 218 8.87 4.04 -1.20
CA THR A 218 8.57 4.33 0.21
C THR A 218 9.23 3.33 1.16
N GLN A 219 9.24 2.04 0.83
CA GLN A 219 9.88 1.01 1.65
C GLN A 219 11.39 1.17 1.77
N VAL A 220 12.05 1.77 0.79
CA VAL A 220 13.49 2.05 0.83
C VAL A 220 13.80 3.32 1.62
N ILE A 221 13.00 4.36 1.46
CA ILE A 221 13.30 5.70 1.97
C ILE A 221 12.83 5.88 3.43
N THR A 222 11.62 5.45 3.75
CA THR A 222 11.02 5.67 5.10
C THR A 222 11.88 5.13 6.25
N PRO A 223 12.46 3.91 6.20
CA PRO A 223 13.29 3.39 7.28
C PRO A 223 14.58 4.20 7.52
N VAL A 224 15.10 4.83 6.46
CA VAL A 224 16.33 5.65 6.55
C VAL A 224 16.02 7.05 7.12
N MET A 225 14.83 7.56 6.85
CA MET A 225 14.43 8.90 7.30
C MET A 225 14.25 9.00 8.82
N HIS A 226 13.69 7.98 9.44
CA HIS A 226 13.37 8.02 10.87
C HIS A 226 14.60 8.24 11.78
N PRO A 227 15.74 7.55 11.61
CA PRO A 227 16.96 7.83 12.35
C PRO A 227 17.51 9.24 12.12
N ILE A 228 17.52 9.69 10.85
CA ILE A 228 18.04 11.02 10.49
C ILE A 228 17.24 12.14 11.18
N PHE A 229 15.92 11.99 11.27
CA PHE A 229 15.06 12.98 11.90
C PHE A 229 15.15 12.95 13.42
N SER A 230 15.41 11.81 14.04
CA SER A 230 15.55 11.69 15.48
C SER A 230 16.73 12.49 16.02
N ASP A 231 17.79 12.67 15.25
CA ASP A 231 18.96 13.45 15.64
C ASP A 231 18.68 14.96 15.71
N PHE A 232 17.61 15.43 15.03
CA PHE A 232 17.24 16.85 14.95
C PHE A 232 15.97 17.20 15.72
N GLN A 233 15.41 16.32 16.55
CA GLN A 233 14.13 16.53 17.26
C GLN A 233 14.09 17.83 18.08
N ASN A 234 15.21 18.23 18.65
CA ASN A 234 15.32 19.44 19.48
C ASN A 234 15.54 20.73 18.69
N ASP A 235 15.78 20.66 17.37
CA ASP A 235 16.02 21.81 16.50
C ASP A 235 15.06 21.77 15.30
N LYS A 236 13.90 22.38 15.47
CA LYS A 236 12.84 22.40 14.43
C LYS A 236 13.31 23.02 13.09
N GLY A 237 14.26 23.96 13.14
CA GLY A 237 14.80 24.60 11.94
C GLY A 237 15.67 23.64 11.12
N LYS A 238 16.59 22.92 11.79
CA LYS A 238 17.41 21.89 11.14
C LYS A 238 16.57 20.70 10.69
N LEU A 239 15.58 20.30 11.49
CA LEU A 239 14.65 19.23 11.13
C LEU A 239 13.93 19.55 9.81
N LEU A 240 13.36 20.76 9.69
CA LEU A 240 12.65 21.20 8.50
C LEU A 240 13.58 21.29 7.28
N SER A 241 14.77 21.89 7.42
CA SER A 241 15.74 22.01 6.33
C SER A 241 16.25 20.64 5.84
N SER A 242 16.39 19.68 6.74
CA SER A 242 16.73 18.30 6.39
C SER A 242 15.58 17.61 5.66
N TYR A 243 14.36 17.85 6.09
CA TYR A 243 13.16 17.34 5.43
C TYR A 243 12.99 17.91 4.02
N GLU A 244 13.20 19.19 3.81
CA GLU A 244 13.13 19.83 2.50
C GLU A 244 14.07 19.20 1.46
N ARG A 245 15.28 18.78 1.87
CA ARG A 245 16.20 18.04 1.01
C ARG A 245 15.63 16.68 0.58
N ILE A 246 14.94 16.01 1.50
CA ILE A 246 14.29 14.73 1.20
C ILE A 246 13.10 14.94 0.29
N VAL A 247 12.27 15.94 0.54
CA VAL A 247 11.15 16.33 -0.34
C VAL A 247 11.66 16.60 -1.75
N ARG A 248 12.75 17.36 -1.88
CA ARG A 248 13.37 17.64 -3.18
C ARG A 248 13.79 16.36 -3.89
N PHE A 249 14.46 15.46 -3.18
CA PHE A 249 14.91 14.16 -3.72
C PHE A 249 13.69 13.32 -4.18
N LEU A 250 12.65 13.22 -3.35
CA LEU A 250 11.42 12.51 -3.68
C LEU A 250 10.70 13.11 -4.87
N ALA A 251 10.68 14.45 -4.97
CA ALA A 251 10.08 15.17 -6.07
C ALA A 251 10.83 14.94 -7.40
N PHE A 252 12.18 14.90 -7.38
CA PHE A 252 12.99 14.58 -8.56
C PHE A 252 12.75 13.17 -9.10
N ILE A 253 12.41 12.22 -8.25
CA ILE A 253 12.04 10.87 -8.67
C ILE A 253 10.56 10.81 -9.06
N GLY A 254 9.69 11.28 -8.18
CA GLY A 254 8.25 11.04 -8.26
C GLY A 254 7.57 11.79 -9.39
N LEU A 255 7.87 13.09 -9.58
CA LEU A 255 7.18 13.89 -10.60
C LEU A 255 7.53 13.46 -12.04
N PRO A 256 8.82 13.27 -12.41
CA PRO A 256 9.16 12.72 -13.72
C PRO A 256 8.59 11.32 -13.95
N LEU A 257 8.59 10.48 -12.91
CA LEU A 257 8.02 9.13 -12.99
C LEU A 257 6.51 9.16 -13.25
N SER A 258 5.77 10.10 -12.64
CA SER A 258 4.34 10.29 -12.93
C SER A 258 4.09 10.57 -14.40
N VAL A 259 4.90 11.45 -14.99
CA VAL A 259 4.80 11.81 -16.41
C VAL A 259 5.15 10.61 -17.30
N LEU A 260 6.23 9.91 -16.99
CA LEU A 260 6.62 8.71 -17.75
C LEU A 260 5.50 7.66 -17.70
N LEU A 261 4.93 7.36 -16.53
CA LEU A 261 3.83 6.41 -16.38
C LEU A 261 2.57 6.84 -17.13
N PHE A 262 2.29 8.14 -17.18
CA PHE A 262 1.17 8.68 -17.95
C PHE A 262 1.30 8.37 -19.44
N PHE A 263 2.48 8.61 -20.02
CA PHE A 263 2.76 8.38 -21.45
C PHE A 263 3.05 6.92 -21.82
N THR A 264 3.36 6.08 -20.82
CA THR A 264 3.60 4.63 -21.01
C THR A 264 2.50 3.77 -20.42
N ALA A 265 1.34 4.35 -20.09
CA ALA A 265 0.25 3.63 -19.42
C ALA A 265 -0.26 2.44 -20.22
N GLU A 266 -0.33 2.57 -21.54
CA GLU A 266 -0.77 1.53 -22.46
C GLU A 266 0.25 0.40 -22.51
N GLU A 267 1.51 0.71 -22.80
CA GLU A 267 2.58 -0.26 -22.90
C GLU A 267 2.78 -1.04 -21.60
N VAL A 268 2.77 -0.34 -20.46
CA VAL A 268 2.90 -0.98 -19.14
C VAL A 268 1.73 -1.93 -18.86
N THR A 269 0.51 -1.51 -19.21
CA THR A 269 -0.68 -2.34 -18.98
C THR A 269 -0.65 -3.60 -19.85
N LEU A 270 -0.33 -3.45 -21.13
CA LEU A 270 -0.30 -4.57 -22.08
C LEU A 270 0.82 -5.56 -21.76
N ILE A 271 2.01 -5.09 -21.42
CA ILE A 271 3.14 -5.95 -21.06
C ILE A 271 2.85 -6.75 -19.79
N ILE A 272 2.24 -6.13 -18.78
CA ILE A 272 2.04 -6.77 -17.47
C ILE A 272 0.78 -7.64 -17.44
N PHE A 273 -0.30 -7.20 -18.10
CA PHE A 273 -1.61 -7.84 -17.96
C PHE A 273 -2.19 -8.39 -19.27
N GLY A 274 -1.73 -7.92 -20.45
CA GLY A 274 -2.23 -8.32 -21.76
C GLY A 274 -3.43 -7.51 -22.25
N ASP A 275 -3.83 -7.78 -23.51
CA ASP A 275 -4.81 -6.99 -24.30
C ASP A 275 -6.20 -6.90 -23.65
N GLN A 276 -6.62 -7.94 -22.95
CA GLN A 276 -7.91 -7.96 -22.24
C GLN A 276 -8.08 -6.84 -21.20
N TRP A 277 -6.99 -6.17 -20.83
CA TRP A 277 -6.97 -5.10 -19.82
C TRP A 277 -6.87 -3.69 -20.42
N MET A 278 -7.01 -3.54 -21.76
CA MET A 278 -7.04 -2.24 -22.43
C MET A 278 -8.01 -1.22 -21.79
N PRO A 279 -9.22 -1.61 -21.34
CA PRO A 279 -10.13 -0.66 -20.69
C PRO A 279 -9.58 -0.07 -19.36
N SER A 280 -8.54 -0.65 -18.76
CA SER A 280 -7.87 -0.10 -17.57
C SER A 280 -6.88 1.03 -17.89
N VAL A 281 -6.42 1.15 -19.13
CA VAL A 281 -5.41 2.13 -19.56
C VAL A 281 -5.83 3.58 -19.28
N PRO A 282 -7.03 4.06 -19.63
CA PRO A 282 -7.44 5.43 -19.33
C PRO A 282 -7.45 5.73 -17.82
N VAL A 283 -7.89 4.76 -17.02
CA VAL A 283 -7.92 4.86 -15.56
C VAL A 283 -6.51 4.94 -14.98
N PHE A 284 -5.61 4.05 -15.41
CA PHE A 284 -4.21 4.05 -14.99
C PHE A 284 -3.50 5.33 -15.42
N ARG A 285 -3.72 5.80 -16.63
CA ARG A 285 -3.18 7.07 -17.14
C ARG A 285 -3.51 8.23 -16.22
N ILE A 286 -4.77 8.36 -15.80
CA ILE A 286 -5.21 9.41 -14.87
C ILE A 286 -4.58 9.21 -13.50
N LEU A 287 -4.66 8.01 -12.92
CA LEU A 287 -4.12 7.72 -11.59
C LEU A 287 -2.60 7.93 -11.51
N SER A 288 -1.87 7.69 -12.60
CA SER A 288 -0.41 7.88 -12.65
C SER A 288 0.02 9.32 -12.36
N LEU A 289 -0.83 10.31 -12.66
CA LEU A 289 -0.55 11.72 -12.34
C LEU A 289 -0.41 11.98 -10.84
N SER A 290 -1.03 11.15 -10.00
CA SER A 290 -0.93 11.28 -8.54
C SER A 290 0.32 10.63 -7.94
N VAL A 291 1.05 9.78 -8.68
CA VAL A 291 2.19 9.00 -8.16
C VAL A 291 3.25 9.88 -7.52
N GLY A 292 3.67 10.95 -8.21
CA GLY A 292 4.67 11.88 -7.68
C GLY A 292 4.24 12.59 -6.41
N ILE A 293 2.99 13.07 -6.40
CA ILE A 293 2.39 13.71 -5.22
C ILE A 293 2.35 12.74 -4.04
N GLN A 294 1.94 11.51 -4.26
CA GLN A 294 1.85 10.48 -3.22
C GLN A 294 3.24 10.04 -2.71
N ILE A 295 4.26 9.94 -3.59
CA ILE A 295 5.64 9.66 -3.20
C ILE A 295 6.14 10.74 -2.23
N ILE A 296 5.93 12.02 -2.55
CA ILE A 296 6.34 13.12 -1.69
C ILE A 296 5.54 13.09 -0.37
N LEU A 297 4.23 12.91 -0.44
CA LEU A 297 3.33 12.89 0.71
C LEU A 297 3.62 11.72 1.67
N SER A 298 4.14 10.59 1.17
CA SER A 298 4.46 9.41 1.99
C SER A 298 5.46 9.69 3.13
N SER A 299 6.27 10.73 2.98
CA SER A 299 7.26 11.17 3.96
C SER A 299 6.68 12.03 5.09
N SER A 300 5.47 12.58 4.91
CA SER A 300 4.87 13.55 5.82
C SER A 300 4.58 13.00 7.22
N GLY A 301 4.21 11.72 7.32
CA GLY A 301 3.96 11.08 8.61
C GLY A 301 5.19 11.07 9.53
N SER A 302 6.36 10.76 8.97
CA SER A 302 7.62 10.69 9.72
C SER A 302 8.05 12.05 10.27
N ILE A 303 7.85 13.14 9.52
CA ILE A 303 8.24 14.49 9.96
C ILE A 303 7.30 15.03 11.04
N PHE A 304 5.97 14.79 10.96
CA PHE A 304 5.04 15.15 12.02
C PHE A 304 5.38 14.44 13.34
N GLN A 305 5.71 13.14 13.26
CA GLN A 305 6.11 12.35 14.43
C GLN A 305 7.42 12.88 15.02
N ALA A 306 8.43 13.16 14.19
CA ALA A 306 9.71 13.72 14.63
C ALA A 306 9.55 15.13 15.23
N ALA A 307 8.64 15.94 14.73
CA ALA A 307 8.32 17.26 15.29
C ALA A 307 7.48 17.19 16.58
N GLY A 308 7.03 16.00 16.99
CA GLY A 308 6.17 15.79 18.16
C GLY A 308 4.73 16.27 17.97
N ASP A 309 4.30 16.52 16.72
CA ASP A 309 2.96 17.05 16.40
C ASP A 309 2.04 15.97 15.82
N THR A 310 1.70 14.99 16.66
CA THR A 310 0.76 13.92 16.30
C THR A 310 -0.66 14.43 16.10
N ARG A 311 -1.01 15.60 16.68
CA ARG A 311 -2.31 16.23 16.49
C ARG A 311 -2.50 16.70 15.04
N SER A 312 -1.50 17.38 14.46
CA SER A 312 -1.55 17.80 13.06
C SER A 312 -1.58 16.59 12.11
N LEU A 313 -0.84 15.52 12.43
CA LEU A 313 -0.91 14.27 11.67
C LEU A 313 -2.33 13.67 11.68
N PHE A 314 -2.99 13.63 12.82
CA PHE A 314 -4.37 13.16 12.95
C PHE A 314 -5.35 14.04 12.14
N VAL A 315 -5.24 15.36 12.25
CA VAL A 315 -6.07 16.31 11.49
C VAL A 315 -5.91 16.08 9.98
N CYS A 316 -4.66 15.96 9.48
CA CYS A 316 -4.39 15.63 8.07
C CYS A 316 -5.03 14.30 7.67
N GLY A 317 -4.97 13.27 8.51
CA GLY A 317 -5.60 11.97 8.25
C GLY A 317 -7.12 12.04 8.12
N VAL A 318 -7.77 12.78 9.02
CA VAL A 318 -9.24 12.98 8.99
C VAL A 318 -9.66 13.74 7.73
N PHE A 319 -8.99 14.85 7.39
CA PHE A 319 -9.27 15.60 6.16
C PHE A 319 -9.04 14.73 4.92
N SER A 320 -7.92 14.01 4.86
CA SER A 320 -7.64 13.10 3.75
C SER A 320 -8.75 12.07 3.57
N SER A 321 -9.21 11.44 4.65
CA SER A 321 -10.28 10.45 4.61
C SER A 321 -11.60 11.07 4.15
N ALA A 322 -11.96 12.24 4.67
CA ALA A 322 -13.20 12.92 4.32
C ALA A 322 -13.23 13.32 2.84
N PHE A 323 -12.15 13.93 2.33
CA PHE A 323 -12.05 14.29 0.92
C PHE A 323 -12.03 13.07 0.00
N ASN A 324 -11.33 11.99 0.40
CA ASN A 324 -11.30 10.77 -0.39
C ASN A 324 -12.70 10.16 -0.51
N VAL A 325 -13.44 10.05 0.59
CA VAL A 325 -14.83 9.57 0.59
C VAL A 325 -15.71 10.46 -0.30
N ALA A 326 -15.63 11.77 -0.14
CA ALA A 326 -16.40 12.72 -0.96
C ALA A 326 -16.07 12.58 -2.46
N GLY A 327 -14.80 12.47 -2.82
CA GLY A 327 -14.36 12.30 -4.20
C GLY A 327 -14.85 10.99 -4.83
N ILE A 328 -14.80 9.88 -4.08
CA ILE A 328 -15.31 8.58 -4.53
C ILE A 328 -16.83 8.67 -4.77
N LEU A 329 -17.58 9.23 -3.82
CA LEU A 329 -19.04 9.37 -3.95
C LEU A 329 -19.41 10.26 -5.14
N LEU A 330 -18.74 11.39 -5.33
CA LEU A 330 -18.94 12.26 -6.49
C LEU A 330 -18.61 11.53 -7.79
N GLY A 331 -17.50 10.83 -7.87
CA GLY A 331 -17.09 10.08 -9.06
C GLY A 331 -18.09 9.01 -9.47
N ILE A 332 -18.63 8.28 -8.50
CA ILE A 332 -19.56 7.16 -8.77
C ILE A 332 -20.98 7.66 -9.02
N PHE A 333 -21.54 8.50 -8.11
CA PHE A 333 -22.97 8.83 -8.14
C PHE A 333 -23.32 10.02 -9.02
N HIS A 334 -22.36 10.95 -9.24
CA HIS A 334 -22.62 12.13 -10.07
C HIS A 334 -22.13 11.92 -11.51
N PHE A 335 -20.91 11.40 -11.68
CA PHE A 335 -20.33 11.25 -13.02
C PHE A 335 -20.52 9.86 -13.63
N GLY A 336 -20.55 8.80 -12.84
CA GLY A 336 -20.89 7.44 -13.27
C GLY A 336 -19.87 6.74 -14.18
N THR A 337 -18.64 7.24 -14.31
CA THR A 337 -17.60 6.63 -15.14
C THR A 337 -16.33 6.35 -14.36
N LEU A 338 -15.59 5.26 -14.72
CA LEU A 338 -14.32 4.92 -14.05
C LEU A 338 -13.26 6.01 -14.16
N THR A 339 -13.19 6.66 -15.31
CA THR A 339 -12.25 7.76 -15.54
C THR A 339 -12.57 8.98 -14.67
N ALA A 340 -13.86 9.25 -14.44
CA ALA A 340 -14.28 10.30 -13.52
C ALA A 340 -13.96 9.95 -12.06
N VAL A 341 -14.17 8.71 -11.63
CA VAL A 341 -13.75 8.24 -10.30
C VAL A 341 -12.25 8.43 -10.13
N ALA A 342 -11.43 7.99 -11.09
CA ALA A 342 -9.98 8.18 -11.07
C ALA A 342 -9.59 9.65 -11.00
N SER A 343 -10.26 10.51 -11.77
CA SER A 343 -10.03 11.96 -11.77
C SER A 343 -10.36 12.60 -10.42
N CYS A 344 -11.52 12.25 -9.83
CA CYS A 344 -11.89 12.69 -8.50
C CYS A 344 -10.86 12.27 -7.44
N ILE A 345 -10.36 11.04 -7.50
CA ILE A 345 -9.32 10.53 -6.60
C ILE A 345 -8.01 11.31 -6.75
N VAL A 346 -7.57 11.61 -7.97
CA VAL A 346 -6.36 12.43 -8.21
C VAL A 346 -6.55 13.84 -7.64
N VAL A 347 -7.72 14.45 -7.83
CA VAL A 347 -8.06 15.75 -7.23
C VAL A 347 -8.01 15.68 -5.71
N THR A 348 -8.60 14.65 -5.08
CA THR A 348 -8.57 14.51 -3.62
C THR A 348 -7.15 14.30 -3.08
N PHE A 349 -6.29 13.54 -3.77
CA PHE A 349 -4.88 13.42 -3.41
C PHE A 349 -4.14 14.75 -3.52
N THR A 350 -4.45 15.56 -4.53
CA THR A 350 -3.87 16.90 -4.70
C THR A 350 -4.32 17.85 -3.59
N ILE A 351 -5.60 17.84 -3.24
CA ILE A 351 -6.13 18.65 -2.13
C ILE A 351 -5.48 18.21 -0.81
N ASN A 352 -5.40 16.92 -0.57
CA ASN A 352 -4.73 16.38 0.62
C ASN A 352 -3.26 16.79 0.70
N PHE A 353 -2.54 16.74 -0.42
CA PHE A 353 -1.16 17.21 -0.50
C PHE A 353 -1.03 18.67 -0.09
N ILE A 354 -1.85 19.56 -0.68
CA ILE A 354 -1.84 20.98 -0.36
C ILE A 354 -2.17 21.22 1.11
N GLN A 355 -3.22 20.58 1.62
CA GLN A 355 -3.66 20.70 3.00
C GLN A 355 -2.59 20.21 3.99
N CYS A 356 -2.00 19.04 3.73
CA CYS A 356 -0.99 18.44 4.60
C CYS A 356 0.26 19.32 4.72
N TYR A 357 0.78 19.85 3.61
CA TYR A 357 1.93 20.74 3.63
C TYR A 357 1.60 22.14 4.16
N TRP A 358 0.40 22.66 3.92
CA TRP A 358 -0.07 23.88 4.57
C TRP A 358 -0.10 23.70 6.10
N GLN A 359 -0.70 22.62 6.59
CA GLN A 359 -0.74 22.27 8.02
C GLN A 359 0.66 22.16 8.61
N MET A 360 1.56 21.46 7.93
CA MET A 360 2.94 21.28 8.33
C MET A 360 3.67 22.60 8.52
N TYR A 361 3.68 23.44 7.50
CA TYR A 361 4.44 24.68 7.54
C TYR A 361 3.81 25.73 8.45
N ARG A 362 2.48 25.91 8.42
CA ARG A 362 1.80 26.97 9.19
C ARG A 362 1.56 26.61 10.65
N VAL A 363 1.24 25.36 10.95
CA VAL A 363 0.87 24.94 12.30
C VAL A 363 2.06 24.31 13.04
N THR A 364 2.70 23.29 12.46
CA THR A 364 3.76 22.53 13.12
C THR A 364 5.06 23.32 13.23
N PHE A 365 5.53 23.88 12.11
CA PHE A 365 6.81 24.60 12.06
C PHE A 365 6.67 26.12 12.19
N ARG A 366 5.49 26.67 11.98
CA ARG A 366 5.20 28.12 12.03
C ARG A 366 6.11 28.95 11.11
N GLN A 367 6.35 28.42 9.91
CA GLN A 367 7.18 29.03 8.88
C GLN A 367 6.40 29.23 7.59
N SER A 368 7.00 29.97 6.64
CA SER A 368 6.45 30.11 5.29
C SER A 368 6.58 28.81 4.51
N ALA A 369 5.58 28.48 3.70
CA ALA A 369 5.64 27.32 2.78
C ALA A 369 6.45 27.61 1.49
N TRP A 370 6.95 28.84 1.31
CA TRP A 370 7.70 29.22 0.12
C TRP A 370 8.97 28.38 -0.15
N PRO A 371 9.80 28.06 0.86
CA PRO A 371 10.94 27.17 0.67
C PRO A 371 10.55 25.78 0.12
N PHE A 372 9.43 25.22 0.59
CA PHE A 372 8.89 23.97 0.07
C PHE A 372 8.50 24.08 -1.40
N ILE A 373 7.74 25.11 -1.77
CA ILE A 373 7.32 25.35 -3.17
C ILE A 373 8.56 25.47 -4.07
N ARG A 374 9.59 26.19 -3.61
CA ARG A 374 10.86 26.32 -4.35
C ARG A 374 11.55 24.99 -4.60
N GLN A 375 11.47 24.03 -3.66
CA GLN A 375 12.03 22.67 -3.85
C GLN A 375 11.32 21.89 -4.97
N LEU A 376 10.06 22.21 -5.26
CA LEU A 376 9.27 21.55 -6.29
C LEU A 376 9.46 22.14 -7.69
N ILE A 377 9.96 23.37 -7.83
CA ILE A 377 10.06 24.07 -9.13
C ILE A 377 10.94 23.29 -10.11
N SER A 378 12.16 22.95 -9.71
CA SER A 378 13.11 22.24 -10.58
C SER A 378 12.60 20.85 -10.99
N PRO A 379 12.06 19.99 -10.07
CA PRO A 379 11.40 18.74 -10.44
C PRO A 379 10.17 18.91 -11.35
N LEU A 380 9.42 19.98 -11.23
CA LEU A 380 8.29 20.28 -12.11
C LEU A 380 8.78 20.68 -13.52
N VAL A 381 9.79 21.52 -13.62
CA VAL A 381 10.35 21.92 -14.91
C VAL A 381 10.85 20.71 -15.70
N ILE A 382 11.61 19.80 -15.07
CA ILE A 382 12.09 18.58 -15.74
C ILE A 382 10.92 17.68 -16.15
N SER A 383 9.87 17.57 -15.34
CA SER A 383 8.67 16.80 -15.67
C SER A 383 7.95 17.37 -16.89
N ILE A 384 7.87 18.70 -16.99
CA ILE A 384 7.30 19.38 -18.16
C ILE A 384 8.17 19.14 -19.41
N LEU A 385 9.50 19.22 -19.30
CA LEU A 385 10.41 18.93 -20.42
C LEU A 385 10.26 17.49 -20.93
N ILE A 386 10.16 16.53 -20.03
CA ILE A 386 9.88 15.12 -20.37
C ILE A 386 8.52 15.01 -21.08
N ALA A 387 7.47 15.65 -20.54
CA ALA A 387 6.14 15.62 -21.15
C ALA A 387 6.17 16.18 -22.59
N LEU A 388 6.80 17.34 -22.77
CA LEU A 388 6.94 17.96 -24.10
C LEU A 388 7.68 17.10 -25.11
N ALA A 389 8.67 16.31 -24.67
CA ALA A 389 9.38 15.36 -25.53
C ALA A 389 8.55 14.10 -25.82
N LEU A 390 7.76 13.61 -24.86
CA LEU A 390 6.97 12.40 -25.03
C LEU A 390 5.70 12.61 -25.86
N ILE A 391 5.14 13.83 -25.92
CA ILE A 391 3.97 14.14 -26.76
C ILE A 391 4.20 13.79 -28.22
N PRO A 392 5.22 14.32 -28.93
CA PRO A 392 5.45 13.98 -30.33
C PRO A 392 5.87 12.51 -30.50
N MET A 393 6.57 11.92 -29.53
CA MET A 393 6.94 10.50 -29.59
C MET A 393 5.72 9.57 -29.56
N GLN A 394 4.63 9.95 -28.95
CA GLN A 394 3.42 9.14 -28.92
C GLN A 394 2.87 8.93 -30.33
N TYR A 395 2.90 9.97 -31.17
CA TYR A 395 2.48 9.88 -32.57
C TYR A 395 3.55 9.22 -33.47
N ALA A 396 4.84 9.53 -33.25
CA ALA A 396 5.92 8.98 -34.05
C ALA A 396 6.15 7.47 -33.87
N LEU A 397 5.79 6.93 -32.71
CA LEU A 397 5.96 5.51 -32.37
C LEU A 397 4.64 4.71 -32.49
N GLU A 398 3.58 5.31 -33.03
CA GLU A 398 2.30 4.64 -33.23
C GLU A 398 2.47 3.47 -34.22
N GLY A 399 1.96 2.28 -33.85
CA GLY A 399 2.11 1.06 -34.66
C GLY A 399 3.46 0.33 -34.52
N MET A 400 4.41 0.85 -33.76
CA MET A 400 5.67 0.15 -33.49
C MET A 400 5.52 -0.94 -32.43
N ASN A 401 6.51 -1.83 -32.35
CA ASN A 401 6.54 -2.86 -31.31
C ASN A 401 6.52 -2.23 -29.91
N ILE A 402 5.65 -2.74 -29.03
CA ILE A 402 5.38 -2.22 -27.69
C ILE A 402 6.66 -2.12 -26.83
N PHE A 403 7.58 -3.08 -26.94
CA PHE A 403 8.85 -3.06 -26.21
C PHE A 403 9.78 -1.96 -26.73
N VAL A 404 9.79 -1.71 -28.03
CA VAL A 404 10.57 -0.62 -28.62
C VAL A 404 10.04 0.72 -28.15
N THR A 405 8.70 0.87 -28.13
CA THR A 405 8.04 2.11 -27.71
C THR A 405 8.32 2.44 -26.25
N ILE A 406 8.18 1.49 -25.33
CA ILE A 406 8.44 1.73 -23.90
C ILE A 406 9.92 2.03 -23.62
N ILE A 407 10.83 1.30 -24.27
CA ILE A 407 12.28 1.51 -24.14
C ILE A 407 12.66 2.88 -24.69
N ALA A 408 12.17 3.28 -25.85
CA ALA A 408 12.46 4.57 -26.46
C ALA A 408 11.97 5.73 -25.58
N LYS A 409 10.74 5.67 -25.08
CA LYS A 409 10.17 6.66 -24.14
C LYS A 409 10.98 6.72 -22.84
N GLY A 410 11.40 5.57 -22.31
CA GLY A 410 12.25 5.46 -21.12
C GLY A 410 13.63 6.10 -21.33
N ILE A 411 14.31 5.78 -22.42
CA ILE A 411 15.64 6.33 -22.74
C ILE A 411 15.59 7.85 -22.90
N VAL A 412 14.63 8.36 -23.66
CA VAL A 412 14.48 9.82 -23.87
C VAL A 412 14.23 10.52 -22.53
N SER A 413 13.33 9.98 -21.70
CA SER A 413 13.08 10.53 -20.36
C SER A 413 14.33 10.53 -19.49
N PHE A 414 15.11 9.45 -19.51
CA PHE A 414 16.34 9.34 -18.75
C PHE A 414 17.43 10.29 -19.25
N ILE A 415 17.56 10.48 -20.56
CA ILE A 415 18.52 11.44 -21.18
C ILE A 415 18.17 12.86 -20.76
N ILE A 416 16.89 13.27 -20.90
CA ILE A 416 16.44 14.61 -20.49
C ILE A 416 16.69 14.83 -19.00
N PHE A 417 16.38 13.84 -18.18
CA PHE A 417 16.62 13.87 -16.74
C PHE A 417 18.12 14.06 -16.43
N GLY A 418 18.99 13.27 -17.05
CA GLY A 418 20.44 13.34 -16.86
C GLY A 418 21.04 14.67 -17.30
N ILE A 419 20.66 15.16 -18.49
CA ILE A 419 21.12 16.46 -19.03
C ILE A 419 20.67 17.59 -18.09
N TYR A 420 19.41 17.61 -17.68
CA TYR A 420 18.88 18.67 -16.82
C TYR A 420 19.62 18.72 -15.48
N ILE A 421 19.80 17.59 -14.79
CA ILE A 421 20.50 17.52 -13.51
C ILE A 421 21.94 17.99 -13.64
N GLN A 422 22.61 17.62 -14.73
CA GLN A 422 23.99 18.03 -14.97
C GLN A 422 24.11 19.54 -15.29
N MET A 423 23.18 20.09 -16.08
CA MET A 423 23.18 21.52 -16.44
C MET A 423 22.85 22.43 -15.25
N THR A 424 21.95 21.98 -14.38
CA THR A 424 21.54 22.77 -13.20
C THR A 424 22.47 22.59 -12.00
N HIS A 425 23.50 21.73 -12.10
CA HIS A 425 24.41 21.39 -11.01
C HIS A 425 23.69 20.91 -9.72
N GLU A 426 22.47 20.41 -9.86
CA GLU A 426 21.66 19.91 -8.74
C GLU A 426 22.32 18.71 -8.05
N TYR A 427 22.87 17.81 -8.85
CA TYR A 427 23.72 16.69 -8.42
C TYR A 427 24.85 16.53 -9.43
N ASP A 428 26.08 16.85 -9.01
CA ASP A 428 27.27 16.64 -9.86
C ASP A 428 27.58 15.14 -10.01
N MET A 429 26.85 14.49 -10.92
CA MET A 429 27.01 13.06 -11.22
C MET A 429 28.37 12.77 -11.87
N ILE A 430 28.80 13.63 -12.76
CA ILE A 430 30.08 13.43 -13.51
C ILE A 430 31.28 13.59 -12.57
N GLY A 431 31.24 14.59 -11.67
CA GLY A 431 32.29 14.77 -10.65
C GLY A 431 32.37 13.59 -9.67
N LYS A 432 31.22 13.04 -9.24
CA LYS A 432 31.20 11.84 -8.39
C LYS A 432 31.74 10.60 -9.13
N VAL A 433 31.34 10.35 -10.37
CA VAL A 433 31.87 9.23 -11.16
C VAL A 433 33.39 9.36 -11.38
N ARG A 434 33.86 10.57 -11.68
CA ARG A 434 35.30 10.83 -11.76
C ARG A 434 36.05 10.60 -10.45
N SER A 435 35.46 10.97 -9.33
CA SER A 435 36.00 10.75 -7.97
C SER A 435 36.06 9.28 -7.59
N LEU A 436 35.05 8.49 -7.96
CA LEU A 436 35.02 7.04 -7.75
C LEU A 436 36.06 6.33 -8.59
N ARG A 437 36.25 6.75 -9.86
CA ARG A 437 37.26 6.19 -10.76
C ARG A 437 38.70 6.52 -10.31
N LYS A 438 38.91 7.67 -9.63
CA LYS A 438 40.20 8.02 -9.01
C LYS A 438 40.49 7.25 -7.70
N LYS A 439 39.45 6.71 -7.02
CA LYS A 439 39.65 5.88 -5.83
C LYS A 439 39.83 4.40 -6.14
N SER A 440 39.55 3.97 -7.37
CA SER A 440 39.72 2.58 -7.85
C SER A 440 40.98 2.36 -8.64
N LEU A 441 41.80 3.39 -8.85
CA LEU A 441 43.17 3.42 -9.37
C LEU A 441 44.14 3.79 -8.22
#